data_c068b95e357ebdd96c3abf79c724f7ec
#
_entry.id   c068b95e357ebdd96c3abf79c724f7ec
#
_cell.length_a   1.000
_cell.length_b   1.000
_cell.length_c   1.000
_cell.angle_alpha   90.00
_cell.angle_beta   90.00
_cell.angle_gamma   90.00
#
_symmetry.space_group_name_H-M   'P 1'
#
loop_
_entity.id
_entity.type
_entity.pdbx_description
1 polymer ?
#
loop_
_entity_poly.entity_id
_entity_poly.type
_entity_poly.pdbx_seq_one_letter_code
_entity_poly.pdbx_strand_id
1 'polypeptide(L)'
;MKLREIVETIKGTVLTKQGDLDLEISYCGASDLLSDVLSDMKPGSLLITGVVGLQSVRTAEMVDLAAIVFVCAKIPGPESIELANELGIPLIASPYSMYEICGHLYQAGLRPPKK
;
A
#
# COMPACT_ATOMS: atom_id res chain seq x y z
N MET A 1 -2.98 2.83 13.12
CA MET A 1 -3.38 3.98 12.27
C MET A 1 -4.40 3.50 11.26
N LYS A 2 -5.51 4.19 11.14
CA LYS A 2 -6.53 3.81 10.16
C LYS A 2 -6.11 4.17 8.76
N LEU A 3 -6.53 3.39 7.77
CA LEU A 3 -6.21 3.66 6.37
C LEU A 3 -6.65 5.06 5.95
N ARG A 4 -7.80 5.53 6.43
CA ARG A 4 -8.30 6.89 6.19
C ARG A 4 -7.27 7.95 6.61
N GLU A 5 -6.67 7.78 7.77
CA GLU A 5 -5.64 8.69 8.29
C GLU A 5 -4.38 8.65 7.43
N ILE A 6 -4.01 7.46 6.97
CA ILE A 6 -2.87 7.29 6.07
C ILE A 6 -3.10 8.07 4.78
N VAL A 7 -4.26 7.89 4.17
CA VAL A 7 -4.62 8.57 2.92
C VAL A 7 -4.51 10.09 3.08
N GLU A 8 -5.02 10.63 4.18
CA GLU A 8 -4.92 12.07 4.45
C GLU A 8 -3.47 12.51 4.64
N THR A 9 -2.70 11.75 5.40
CA THR A 9 -1.30 12.09 5.74
C THR A 9 -0.42 12.18 4.50
N ILE A 10 -0.64 11.32 3.50
CA ILE A 10 0.19 11.28 2.30
C ILE A 10 -0.46 11.95 1.09
N LYS A 11 -1.55 12.66 1.29
CA LYS A 11 -2.33 13.30 0.22
C LYS A 11 -2.72 12.28 -0.86
N GLY A 12 -3.16 11.12 -0.41
CA GLY A 12 -3.48 10.01 -1.27
C GLY A 12 -4.84 10.14 -1.95
N THR A 13 -4.96 9.48 -3.09
CA THR A 13 -6.21 9.30 -3.81
C THR A 13 -6.51 7.82 -3.85
N VAL A 14 -7.69 7.41 -3.39
CA VAL A 14 -8.11 6.01 -3.43
C VAL A 14 -8.54 5.68 -4.85
N LEU A 15 -7.91 4.65 -5.43
CA LEU A 15 -8.13 4.26 -6.83
C LEU A 15 -9.18 3.16 -6.97
N THR A 16 -9.46 2.44 -5.90
CA THR A 16 -10.42 1.33 -5.89
C THR A 16 -11.78 1.80 -5.40
N LYS A 17 -12.84 1.10 -5.84
CA LYS A 17 -14.22 1.45 -5.48
C LYS A 17 -14.60 0.95 -4.11
N GLN A 18 -14.00 -0.15 -3.70
CA GLN A 18 -14.29 -0.81 -2.45
C GLN A 18 -13.03 -0.85 -1.61
N GLY A 19 -13.24 -0.88 -0.33
CA GLY A 19 -12.16 -0.92 0.62
C GLY A 19 -12.61 -0.29 1.91
N ASP A 20 -12.23 -0.91 2.99
CA ASP A 20 -12.55 -0.41 4.32
C ASP A 20 -11.51 0.63 4.71
N LEU A 21 -11.85 1.90 4.61
CA LEU A 21 -10.97 2.99 4.99
C LEU A 21 -10.79 3.10 6.50
N ASP A 22 -11.61 2.41 7.26
CA ASP A 22 -11.46 2.35 8.71
C ASP A 22 -10.60 1.17 9.17
N LEU A 23 -10.05 0.42 8.22
CA LEU A 23 -9.14 -0.68 8.50
C LEU A 23 -7.93 -0.20 9.28
N GLU A 24 -7.62 -0.90 10.38
CA GLU A 24 -6.47 -0.55 11.22
C GLU A 24 -5.19 -1.15 10.62
N ILE A 25 -4.17 -0.33 10.43
CA ILE A 25 -2.89 -0.74 9.89
C ILE A 25 -1.81 -0.48 10.94
N SER A 26 -1.08 -1.54 11.30
CA SER A 26 -0.05 -1.47 12.36
C SER A 26 1.36 -1.38 11.80
N TYR A 27 1.58 -1.95 10.61
CA TYR A 27 2.91 -2.05 10.03
C TYR A 27 2.91 -1.58 8.59
N CYS A 28 4.05 -1.08 8.14
CA CYS A 28 4.21 -0.77 6.74
C CYS A 28 5.64 -1.07 6.28
N GLY A 29 5.77 -1.39 5.00
CA GLY A 29 7.07 -1.60 4.39
C GLY A 29 7.11 -0.94 3.03
N ALA A 30 8.29 -0.60 2.58
CA ALA A 30 8.51 0.07 1.30
C ALA A 30 9.55 -0.70 0.51
N SER A 31 9.18 -1.15 -0.69
CA SER A 31 10.11 -1.86 -1.57
C SER A 31 9.57 -1.90 -2.99
N ASP A 32 10.49 -1.84 -3.95
CA ASP A 32 10.20 -2.12 -5.36
C ASP A 32 10.61 -3.54 -5.75
N LEU A 33 11.19 -4.29 -4.82
CA LEU A 33 11.57 -5.67 -5.05
C LEU A 33 10.54 -6.59 -4.40
N LEU A 34 9.65 -7.15 -5.21
CA LEU A 34 8.52 -7.93 -4.72
C LEU A 34 8.93 -9.22 -4.00
N SER A 35 10.11 -9.77 -4.31
CA SER A 35 10.62 -10.93 -3.57
C SER A 35 10.92 -10.59 -2.11
N ASP A 36 11.36 -9.37 -1.83
CA ASP A 36 11.53 -8.90 -0.45
C ASP A 36 10.18 -8.73 0.24
N VAL A 37 9.18 -8.26 -0.49
CA VAL A 37 7.82 -8.15 0.05
C VAL A 37 7.30 -9.51 0.47
N LEU A 38 7.49 -10.52 -0.37
CA LEU A 38 7.04 -11.89 -0.07
C LEU A 38 7.70 -12.45 1.19
N SER A 39 8.98 -12.14 1.42
CA SER A 39 9.71 -12.71 2.55
C SER A 39 9.60 -11.91 3.83
N ASP A 40 9.42 -10.60 3.74
CA ASP A 40 9.59 -9.70 4.88
C ASP A 40 8.31 -9.05 5.40
N MET A 41 7.27 -8.97 4.58
CA MET A 41 6.03 -8.29 4.98
C MET A 41 5.12 -9.22 5.76
N LYS A 42 4.45 -8.66 6.76
CA LYS A 42 3.46 -9.39 7.55
C LYS A 42 2.05 -9.19 6.98
N PRO A 43 1.15 -10.17 7.14
CA PRO A 43 -0.25 -9.98 6.83
C PRO A 43 -0.81 -8.73 7.51
N GLY A 44 -1.68 -8.01 6.82
CA GLY A 44 -2.28 -6.79 7.35
C GLY A 44 -1.41 -5.55 7.24
N SER A 45 -0.24 -5.65 6.63
CA SER A 45 0.67 -4.51 6.45
C SER A 45 0.30 -3.68 5.22
N LEU A 46 0.75 -2.43 5.23
CA LEU A 46 0.68 -1.53 4.08
C LEU A 46 1.97 -1.67 3.26
N LEU A 47 1.85 -1.82 1.95
CA LEU A 47 2.99 -1.80 1.04
C LEU A 47 3.09 -0.43 0.38
N ILE A 48 4.28 0.17 0.39
CA ILE A 48 4.61 1.38 -0.35
C ILE A 48 5.56 0.97 -1.48
N THR A 49 5.16 1.23 -2.72
CA THR A 49 5.93 0.76 -3.88
C THR A 49 5.76 1.65 -5.10
N GLY A 50 6.73 1.62 -5.99
CA GLY A 50 6.61 2.22 -7.32
C GLY A 50 6.27 1.21 -8.41
N VAL A 51 6.09 -0.06 -8.07
CA VAL A 51 5.80 -1.13 -9.03
C VAL A 51 4.28 -1.17 -9.27
N VAL A 52 3.84 -0.61 -10.38
CA VAL A 52 2.41 -0.45 -10.69
C VAL A 52 1.81 -1.62 -11.48
N GLY A 53 2.62 -2.65 -11.77
CA GLY A 53 2.15 -3.79 -12.53
C GLY A 53 1.24 -4.71 -11.72
N LEU A 54 0.62 -5.65 -12.43
CA LEU A 54 -0.31 -6.62 -11.84
C LEU A 54 0.36 -7.46 -10.74
N GLN A 55 1.67 -7.67 -10.83
CA GLN A 55 2.43 -8.43 -9.85
C GLN A 55 2.33 -7.86 -8.43
N SER A 56 2.22 -6.54 -8.30
CA SER A 56 2.09 -5.92 -6.98
C SER A 56 0.80 -6.35 -6.30
N VAL A 57 -0.31 -6.38 -7.04
CA VAL A 57 -1.60 -6.82 -6.50
C VAL A 57 -1.57 -8.31 -6.18
N ARG A 58 -0.98 -9.12 -7.06
CA ARG A 58 -0.81 -10.56 -6.82
C ARG A 58 0.03 -10.85 -5.59
N THR A 59 1.11 -10.10 -5.41
CA THR A 59 1.97 -10.23 -4.24
C THR A 59 1.20 -9.86 -2.96
N ALA A 60 0.44 -8.78 -3.00
CA ALA A 60 -0.39 -8.37 -1.87
C ALA A 60 -1.41 -9.46 -1.50
N GLU A 61 -1.99 -10.12 -2.49
CA GLU A 61 -2.89 -11.25 -2.25
C GLU A 61 -2.17 -12.40 -1.54
N MET A 62 -0.98 -12.76 -2.03
CA MET A 62 -0.21 -13.89 -1.53
C MET A 62 0.23 -13.74 -0.08
N VAL A 63 0.60 -12.53 0.34
CA VAL A 63 1.01 -12.25 1.72
C VAL A 63 -0.07 -11.57 2.54
N ASP A 64 -1.27 -11.46 2.00
CA ASP A 64 -2.43 -10.91 2.69
C ASP A 64 -2.20 -9.49 3.21
N LEU A 65 -1.68 -8.63 2.34
CA LEU A 65 -1.46 -7.23 2.68
C LEU A 65 -2.78 -6.47 2.75
N ALA A 66 -2.82 -5.44 3.57
CA ALA A 66 -4.04 -4.65 3.79
C ALA A 66 -4.32 -3.66 2.66
N ALA A 67 -3.28 -3.07 2.09
CA ALA A 67 -3.41 -2.03 1.06
C ALA A 67 -2.08 -1.77 0.39
N ILE A 68 -2.11 -1.10 -0.75
CA ILE A 68 -0.90 -0.70 -1.49
C ILE A 68 -0.95 0.79 -1.77
N VAL A 69 0.16 1.48 -1.51
CA VAL A 69 0.37 2.88 -1.87
C VAL A 69 1.39 2.94 -3.01
N PHE A 70 1.02 3.57 -4.11
CA PHE A 70 1.92 3.82 -5.23
C PHE A 70 2.50 5.23 -5.12
N VAL A 71 3.81 5.34 -5.27
CA VAL A 71 4.56 6.58 -5.08
C VAL A 71 4.60 7.43 -6.34
N CYS A 72 4.93 8.72 -6.18
CA CYS A 72 5.15 9.66 -7.29
C CYS A 72 3.96 9.77 -8.24
N ALA A 73 2.75 9.71 -7.70
CA ALA A 73 1.50 9.77 -8.47
C ALA A 73 1.40 8.71 -9.57
N LYS A 74 2.10 7.60 -9.43
CA LYS A 74 2.02 6.49 -10.39
C LYS A 74 0.65 5.83 -10.27
N ILE A 75 0.06 5.55 -11.43
CA ILE A 75 -1.27 4.93 -11.50
C ILE A 75 -1.13 3.58 -12.17
N PRO A 76 -1.58 2.49 -11.52
CA PRO A 76 -1.58 1.17 -12.15
C PRO A 76 -2.60 1.11 -13.28
N GLY A 77 -2.41 0.13 -14.16
CA GLY A 77 -3.33 -0.08 -15.27
C GLY A 77 -4.71 -0.55 -14.80
N PRO A 78 -5.71 -0.49 -15.71
CA PRO A 78 -7.10 -0.88 -15.36
C PRO A 78 -7.19 -2.31 -14.83
N GLU A 79 -6.38 -3.22 -15.35
CA GLU A 79 -6.38 -4.63 -14.93
C GLU A 79 -6.00 -4.79 -13.47
N SER A 80 -5.01 -4.01 -13.02
CA SER A 80 -4.58 -4.04 -11.62
C SER A 80 -5.66 -3.50 -10.70
N ILE A 81 -6.31 -2.41 -11.10
CA ILE A 81 -7.39 -1.81 -10.31
C ILE A 81 -8.58 -2.77 -10.23
N GLU A 82 -8.92 -3.39 -11.35
CA GLU A 82 -10.02 -4.36 -11.40
C GLU A 82 -9.75 -5.56 -10.49
N LEU A 83 -8.55 -6.13 -10.57
CA LEU A 83 -8.17 -7.25 -9.70
C LEU A 83 -8.22 -6.84 -8.23
N ALA A 84 -7.69 -5.67 -7.90
CA ALA A 84 -7.70 -5.18 -6.51
C ALA A 84 -9.13 -5.00 -6.01
N ASN A 85 -10.03 -4.50 -6.85
CA ASN A 85 -11.46 -4.40 -6.49
C ASN A 85 -12.06 -5.77 -6.19
N GLU A 86 -11.76 -6.77 -7.01
CA GLU A 86 -12.25 -8.14 -6.80
C GLU A 86 -11.74 -8.72 -5.49
N LEU A 87 -10.48 -8.44 -5.15
CA LEU A 87 -9.84 -8.98 -3.94
C LEU A 87 -10.11 -8.14 -2.70
N GLY A 88 -10.70 -6.97 -2.85
CA GLY A 88 -10.93 -6.05 -1.73
C GLY A 88 -9.68 -5.41 -1.19
N ILE A 89 -8.65 -5.24 -2.01
CA ILE A 89 -7.38 -4.61 -1.60
C ILE A 89 -7.38 -3.15 -2.06
N PRO A 90 -7.45 -2.18 -1.14
CA PRO A 90 -7.40 -0.76 -1.53
C PRO A 90 -6.08 -0.39 -2.18
N LEU A 91 -6.15 0.33 -3.30
CA LEU A 91 -4.99 0.91 -3.97
C LEU A 91 -5.07 2.43 -3.82
N ILE A 92 -3.97 3.03 -3.44
CA ILE A 92 -3.87 4.47 -3.20
C ILE A 92 -2.71 5.02 -4.01
N ALA A 93 -2.90 6.15 -4.66
CA ALA A 93 -1.82 6.89 -5.31
C ALA A 93 -1.48 8.12 -4.47
N SER A 94 -0.20 8.36 -4.23
CA SER A 94 0.27 9.55 -3.52
C SER A 94 1.20 10.35 -4.44
N PRO A 95 1.12 11.68 -4.43
CA PRO A 95 2.05 12.51 -5.20
C PRO A 95 3.45 12.53 -4.63
N TYR A 96 3.62 12.07 -3.39
CA TYR A 96 4.91 12.09 -2.70
C TYR A 96 5.83 10.98 -3.19
N SER A 97 7.13 11.21 -3.06
CA SER A 97 8.14 10.18 -3.29
C SER A 97 8.06 9.10 -2.21
N MET A 98 8.72 7.97 -2.48
CA MET A 98 8.82 6.90 -1.47
C MET A 98 9.43 7.40 -0.17
N TYR A 99 10.49 8.21 -0.28
CA TYR A 99 11.16 8.76 0.89
C TYR A 99 10.20 9.63 1.73
N GLU A 100 9.46 10.52 1.08
CA GLU A 100 8.52 11.41 1.76
C GLU A 100 7.39 10.62 2.43
N ILE A 101 6.83 9.65 1.73
CA ILE A 101 5.76 8.81 2.28
C ILE A 101 6.26 8.07 3.52
N CYS A 102 7.42 7.43 3.42
CA CYS A 102 8.02 6.72 4.56
C CYS A 102 8.26 7.65 5.74
N GLY A 103 8.79 8.83 5.48
CA GLY A 103 9.05 9.82 6.52
C GLY A 103 7.78 10.25 7.24
N HIS A 104 6.74 10.60 6.47
CA HIS A 104 5.46 11.02 7.04
C HIS A 104 4.82 9.91 7.87
N LEU A 105 4.80 8.69 7.37
CA LEU A 105 4.13 7.58 8.07
C LEU A 105 4.93 7.13 9.29
N TYR A 106 6.25 7.13 9.21
CA TYR A 106 7.09 6.79 10.36
C TYR A 106 6.88 7.81 11.48
N GLN A 107 6.86 9.09 11.12
CA GLN A 107 6.61 10.16 12.07
C GLN A 107 5.22 10.06 12.71
N ALA A 108 4.23 9.59 11.95
CA ALA A 108 2.86 9.39 12.44
C ALA A 108 2.71 8.14 13.32
N GLY A 109 3.74 7.29 13.41
CA GLY A 109 3.73 6.14 14.31
C GLY A 109 3.70 4.77 13.66
N LEU A 110 3.60 4.67 12.33
CA LEU A 110 3.69 3.38 11.66
C LEU A 110 5.12 2.85 11.70
N ARG A 111 5.26 1.57 11.91
CA ARG A 111 6.54 0.91 12.10
C ARG A 111 6.73 -0.21 11.08
N PRO A 112 8.00 -0.59 10.81
CA PRO A 112 8.25 -1.72 9.92
C PRO A 112 7.75 -3.01 10.54
N PRO A 113 7.41 -4.02 9.71
CA PRO A 113 7.03 -5.32 10.23
C PRO A 113 8.18 -5.93 11.03
N LYS A 114 7.87 -6.50 12.17
CA LYS A 114 8.86 -7.25 12.96
C LYS A 114 8.85 -8.70 12.51
N LYS A 115 10.02 -9.23 12.35
CA LYS A 115 10.18 -10.64 12.03
C LYS A 115 10.08 -11.50 13.27
#